data_8bbf9d5f38181e9b318a4216f03a1905
#
_entry.id   8bbf9d5f38181e9b318a4216f03a1905
#
_cell.length_a   1.000
_cell.length_b   1.000
_cell.length_c   1.000
_cell.angle_alpha   90.00
_cell.angle_beta   90.00
_cell.angle_gamma   90.00
#
_symmetry.space_group_name_H-M   'P 1'
#
loop_
_entity.id
_entity.type
_entity.pdbx_description
1 polymer ?
#
loop_
_entity_poly.entity_id
_entity_poly.type
_entity_poly.pdbx_seq_one_letter_code
_entity_poly.pdbx_strand_id
1 'polypeptide(L)'
;RISRSKNLTMLLVHRVKSCTPVPKGCDILAEGLYVDENYTYRYLDYRHVFTEKPNRSTLSIRLRFVNENTLRVTMAEGFCVPENRTEMIGDMEETECRVTCSESEDQIVMATGCMTAVIQKSPWNLSVKNRDGEVIYRQFGRDCHSFMPYEICPMGFLFDRNTKEQYACEAAWSDPYEEFYGLGE
;
A
#
# COMPACT_ATOMS: atom_id res chain seq x y z
N ARG A 1 2.61 -18.16 2.27
CA ARG A 1 3.90 -18.57 1.64
C ARG A 1 3.99 -18.07 0.20
N ILE A 2 3.78 -16.80 -0.03
CA ILE A 2 3.81 -16.22 -1.39
C ILE A 2 5.27 -16.12 -1.89
N SER A 3 6.22 -15.86 -1.01
CA SER A 3 7.61 -15.55 -1.37
C SER A 3 8.48 -16.72 -1.83
N ARG A 4 8.00 -17.95 -1.80
CA ARG A 4 8.80 -19.14 -2.19
C ARG A 4 8.32 -19.85 -3.46
N SER A 5 7.31 -19.33 -4.12
CA SER A 5 6.97 -19.85 -5.44
C SER A 5 7.98 -19.31 -6.44
N LYS A 6 8.76 -20.20 -7.05
CA LYS A 6 9.73 -19.83 -8.10
C LYS A 6 9.13 -19.06 -9.28
N ASN A 7 7.82 -18.97 -9.32
CA ASN A 7 7.07 -18.39 -10.42
C ASN A 7 6.49 -17.01 -10.09
N LEU A 8 6.56 -16.57 -8.83
CA LEU A 8 6.01 -15.29 -8.41
C LEU A 8 7.10 -14.23 -8.28
N THR A 9 6.84 -13.06 -8.82
CA THR A 9 7.59 -11.85 -8.58
C THR A 9 6.67 -10.85 -7.90
N MET A 10 7.14 -10.23 -6.83
CA MET A 10 6.41 -9.21 -6.11
C MET A 10 7.02 -7.84 -6.42
N LEU A 11 6.19 -6.86 -6.77
CA LEU A 11 6.56 -5.45 -6.84
C LEU A 11 5.90 -4.74 -5.69
N LEU A 12 6.65 -4.44 -4.66
CA LEU A 12 6.12 -3.82 -3.44
C LEU A 12 6.44 -2.32 -3.38
N VAL A 13 5.54 -1.55 -2.80
CA VAL A 13 5.79 -0.14 -2.48
C VAL A 13 6.84 -0.06 -1.39
N HIS A 14 7.90 0.71 -1.63
CA HIS A 14 9.03 0.82 -0.70
C HIS A 14 9.09 2.17 -0.01
N ARG A 15 9.14 3.25 -0.78
CA ARG A 15 9.21 4.60 -0.24
C ARG A 15 8.61 5.65 -1.16
N VAL A 16 8.15 6.74 -0.59
CA VAL A 16 7.68 7.91 -1.34
C VAL A 16 8.87 8.65 -1.94
N LYS A 17 8.74 9.02 -3.22
CA LYS A 17 9.68 9.91 -3.92
C LYS A 17 9.19 11.34 -3.95
N SER A 18 7.90 11.52 -4.23
CA SER A 18 7.26 12.83 -4.26
C SER A 18 5.78 12.72 -3.98
N CYS A 19 5.20 13.80 -3.51
CA CYS A 19 3.77 13.95 -3.28
C CYS A 19 3.31 15.25 -3.94
N THR A 20 2.20 15.17 -4.69
CA THR A 20 1.57 16.32 -5.32
C THR A 20 0.14 16.43 -4.80
N PRO A 21 -0.22 17.52 -4.12
CA PRO A 21 -1.60 17.74 -3.70
C PRO A 21 -2.53 17.82 -4.92
N VAL A 22 -3.68 17.16 -4.81
CA VAL A 22 -4.78 17.23 -5.79
C VAL A 22 -6.09 17.49 -5.05
N PRO A 23 -7.17 17.87 -5.72
CA PRO A 23 -8.47 18.05 -5.06
C PRO A 23 -8.86 16.81 -4.26
N LYS A 24 -9.18 17.02 -2.99
CA LYS A 24 -9.57 15.99 -2.02
C LYS A 24 -8.51 14.91 -1.73
N GLY A 25 -7.22 15.15 -2.06
CA GLY A 25 -6.22 14.14 -1.86
C GLY A 25 -4.80 14.46 -2.29
N CYS A 26 -4.05 13.43 -2.66
CA CYS A 26 -2.71 13.58 -3.21
C CYS A 26 -2.37 12.45 -4.21
N ASP A 27 -1.51 12.80 -5.16
CA ASP A 27 -0.85 11.87 -6.05
C ASP A 27 0.59 11.67 -5.57
N ILE A 28 0.96 10.43 -5.36
CA ILE A 28 2.26 10.02 -4.84
C ILE A 28 3.01 9.25 -5.94
N LEU A 29 4.24 9.66 -6.20
CA LEU A 29 5.20 8.80 -6.88
C LEU A 29 6.02 8.08 -5.82
N ALA A 30 6.03 6.75 -5.91
CA ALA A 30 6.76 5.89 -5.01
C ALA A 30 7.82 5.07 -5.74
N GLU A 31 8.86 4.70 -5.02
CA GLU A 31 9.79 3.68 -5.46
C GLU A 31 9.22 2.31 -5.11
N GLY A 32 9.14 1.43 -6.09
CA GLY A 32 8.83 0.03 -5.93
C GLY A 32 10.08 -0.83 -5.94
N LEU A 33 10.06 -1.93 -5.22
CA LEU A 33 11.10 -2.96 -5.22
C LEU A 33 10.56 -4.25 -5.80
N TYR A 34 11.26 -4.81 -6.79
CA TYR A 34 11.01 -6.17 -7.24
C TYR A 34 11.65 -7.16 -6.29
N VAL A 35 10.84 -8.09 -5.80
CA VAL A 35 11.28 -9.19 -4.96
C VAL A 35 10.93 -10.49 -5.67
N ASP A 36 11.94 -11.30 -5.94
CA ASP A 36 11.81 -12.58 -6.61
C ASP A 36 12.66 -13.66 -5.91
N GLU A 37 12.79 -14.82 -6.55
CA GLU A 37 13.56 -15.95 -6.02
C GLU A 37 15.06 -15.67 -5.80
N ASN A 38 15.61 -14.65 -6.48
CA ASN A 38 17.01 -14.27 -6.34
C ASN A 38 17.26 -13.47 -5.05
N TYR A 39 16.18 -13.04 -4.40
CA TYR A 39 16.23 -12.48 -3.06
C TYR A 39 16.31 -13.59 -2.04
N THR A 40 17.49 -14.09 -1.82
CA THR A 40 17.73 -15.00 -0.70
C THR A 40 17.85 -14.21 0.58
N TYR A 41 16.85 -14.36 1.44
CA TYR A 41 17.02 -14.04 2.84
C TYR A 41 18.16 -14.86 3.41
N ARG A 42 19.26 -14.24 3.74
CA ARG A 42 20.23 -14.87 4.65
C ARG A 42 19.69 -14.74 6.05
N TYR A 43 19.25 -15.83 6.59
CA TYR A 43 18.79 -16.01 7.97
C TYR A 43 19.99 -16.04 8.94
N LEU A 44 20.95 -15.16 8.77
CA LEU A 44 22.06 -15.02 9.69
C LEU A 44 21.86 -13.71 10.43
N ASP A 45 21.68 -13.79 11.73
CA ASP A 45 21.64 -12.67 12.68
C ASP A 45 20.33 -11.89 12.78
N TYR A 46 19.16 -12.50 12.53
CA TYR A 46 17.85 -11.83 12.66
C TYR A 46 17.72 -10.51 11.87
N ARG A 47 18.61 -10.27 10.93
CA ARG A 47 18.59 -9.12 10.04
C ARG A 47 18.25 -9.57 8.62
N HIS A 48 17.27 -8.92 8.05
CA HIS A 48 16.96 -9.11 6.63
C HIS A 48 18.02 -8.36 5.80
N VAL A 49 19.01 -9.09 5.32
CA VAL A 49 20.02 -8.53 4.42
C VAL A 49 19.69 -8.98 3.01
N PHE A 50 19.38 -8.03 2.15
CA PHE A 50 19.32 -8.31 0.71
C PHE A 50 20.72 -8.58 0.20
N THR A 51 20.91 -9.74 -0.43
CA THR A 51 22.23 -10.15 -0.98
C THR A 51 22.55 -9.44 -2.29
N GLU A 52 21.51 -8.93 -3.00
CA GLU A 52 21.66 -8.17 -4.24
C GLU A 52 20.85 -6.88 -4.17
N LYS A 53 21.26 -5.89 -4.98
CA LYS A 53 20.47 -4.66 -5.10
C LYS A 53 19.18 -4.97 -5.85
N PRO A 54 18.03 -4.72 -5.24
CA PRO A 54 16.75 -4.97 -5.87
C PRO A 54 16.58 -4.15 -7.15
N ASN A 55 15.99 -4.77 -8.15
CA ASN A 55 15.45 -4.02 -9.28
C ASN A 55 14.38 -3.08 -8.77
N ARG A 56 14.39 -1.86 -9.28
CA ARG A 56 13.48 -0.80 -8.84
C ARG A 56 12.54 -0.42 -9.95
N SER A 57 11.33 -0.09 -9.57
CA SER A 57 10.33 0.47 -10.48
C SER A 57 9.75 1.75 -9.88
N THR A 58 8.94 2.42 -10.66
CA THR A 58 8.15 3.55 -10.19
C THR A 58 6.70 3.11 -10.10
N LEU A 59 6.07 3.44 -8.98
CA LEU A 59 4.65 3.24 -8.75
C LEU A 59 4.00 4.59 -8.56
N SER A 60 2.83 4.78 -9.15
CA SER A 60 1.97 5.93 -8.88
C SER A 60 0.80 5.50 -8.02
N ILE A 61 0.55 6.28 -6.97
CA ILE A 61 -0.49 6.00 -5.99
C ILE A 61 -1.32 7.26 -5.82
N ARG A 62 -2.62 7.14 -5.99
CA ARG A 62 -3.58 8.22 -5.72
C ARG A 62 -4.37 7.89 -4.48
N LEU A 63 -4.33 8.79 -3.50
CA LEU A 63 -5.21 8.77 -2.34
C LEU A 63 -6.20 9.92 -2.47
N ARG A 64 -7.49 9.62 -2.40
CA ARG A 64 -8.55 10.61 -2.53
C ARG A 64 -9.71 10.31 -1.58
N PHE A 65 -10.14 11.29 -0.83
CA PHE A 65 -11.38 11.20 -0.09
C PHE A 65 -12.57 11.40 -1.05
N VAL A 66 -13.42 10.39 -1.13
CA VAL A 66 -14.68 10.44 -1.90
C VAL A 66 -15.72 11.23 -1.13
N ASN A 67 -15.74 11.03 0.18
CA ASN A 67 -16.51 11.77 1.16
C ASN A 67 -15.75 11.79 2.50
N GLU A 68 -16.33 12.33 3.57
CA GLU A 68 -15.66 12.44 4.87
C GLU A 68 -15.27 11.11 5.51
N ASN A 69 -15.94 10.02 5.12
CA ASN A 69 -15.75 8.68 5.71
C ASN A 69 -15.21 7.64 4.75
N THR A 70 -14.83 8.04 3.52
CA THR A 70 -14.38 7.09 2.50
C THR A 70 -13.10 7.57 1.84
N LEU A 71 -12.02 6.85 2.08
CA LEU A 71 -10.74 7.02 1.39
C LEU A 71 -10.62 6.00 0.26
N ARG A 72 -10.39 6.48 -0.95
CA ARG A 72 -10.07 5.64 -2.11
C ARG A 72 -8.56 5.66 -2.34
N VAL A 73 -7.99 4.46 -2.47
CA VAL A 73 -6.59 4.27 -2.84
C VAL A 73 -6.55 3.59 -4.20
N THR A 74 -5.81 4.17 -5.13
CA THR A 74 -5.60 3.60 -6.46
C THR A 74 -4.10 3.55 -6.74
N MET A 75 -3.61 2.44 -7.26
CA MET A 75 -2.20 2.24 -7.56
C MET A 75 -2.02 1.72 -8.98
N ALA A 76 -0.95 2.18 -9.63
CA ALA A 76 -0.51 1.66 -10.93
C ALA A 76 1.00 1.62 -11.01
N GLU A 77 1.55 0.74 -11.82
CA GLU A 77 2.95 0.79 -12.21
C GLU A 77 3.16 1.93 -13.22
N GLY A 78 4.27 2.65 -13.07
CA GLY A 78 4.60 3.80 -13.91
C GLY A 78 4.34 5.14 -13.24
N PHE A 79 4.20 6.19 -14.04
CA PHE A 79 4.18 7.58 -13.59
C PHE A 79 2.79 8.19 -13.47
N CYS A 80 1.76 7.46 -13.83
CA CYS A 80 0.40 7.97 -13.88
C CYS A 80 -0.57 6.92 -13.36
N VAL A 81 -1.49 7.35 -12.50
CA VAL A 81 -2.64 6.53 -12.11
C VAL A 81 -3.71 6.69 -13.19
N PRO A 82 -4.11 5.62 -13.88
CA PRO A 82 -5.17 5.70 -14.86
C PRO A 82 -6.50 6.05 -14.17
N GLU A 83 -7.34 6.78 -14.87
CA GLU A 83 -8.73 6.93 -14.45
C GLU A 83 -9.48 5.63 -14.77
N ASN A 84 -9.53 4.75 -13.79
CA ASN A 84 -10.28 3.52 -13.91
C ASN A 84 -11.68 3.69 -13.29
N ARG A 85 -12.69 3.46 -14.09
CA ARG A 85 -14.02 3.11 -13.61
C ARG A 85 -14.03 1.60 -13.42
N THR A 86 -14.17 1.14 -12.20
CA THR A 86 -14.38 -0.28 -11.93
C THR A 86 -15.88 -0.50 -11.68
N GLU A 87 -16.43 -1.52 -12.29
CA GLU A 87 -17.83 -1.93 -12.10
C GLU A 87 -18.10 -2.39 -10.66
N MET A 88 -17.05 -2.73 -9.91
CA MET A 88 -17.16 -3.14 -8.51
C MET A 88 -17.44 -1.98 -7.56
N ILE A 89 -17.19 -0.75 -7.99
CA ILE A 89 -17.52 0.45 -7.23
C ILE A 89 -18.68 1.08 -7.98
N GLY A 90 -19.89 0.91 -7.45
CA GLY A 90 -21.08 1.59 -7.98
C GLY A 90 -20.88 3.11 -8.04
N ASP A 91 -21.80 3.82 -8.65
CA ASP A 91 -21.80 5.28 -8.70
C ASP A 91 -21.88 5.83 -7.27
N MET A 92 -20.72 5.96 -6.64
CA MET A 92 -20.63 6.63 -5.35
C MET A 92 -20.81 8.12 -5.60
N GLU A 93 -21.84 8.68 -5.02
CA GLU A 93 -22.01 10.13 -5.00
C GLU A 93 -20.81 10.74 -4.27
N GLU A 94 -19.98 11.45 -5.05
CA GLU A 94 -18.91 12.26 -4.48
C GLU A 94 -19.57 13.45 -3.77
N THR A 95 -19.54 13.44 -2.46
CA THR A 95 -19.97 14.59 -1.68
C THR A 95 -18.83 15.57 -1.49
N GLU A 96 -19.14 16.84 -1.39
CA GLU A 96 -18.15 17.83 -1.02
C GLU A 96 -17.65 17.54 0.39
N CYS A 97 -16.34 17.35 0.52
CA CYS A 97 -15.65 17.26 1.80
C CYS A 97 -14.42 18.16 1.80
N ARG A 98 -14.19 18.79 2.93
CA ARG A 98 -12.97 19.58 3.13
C ARG A 98 -11.83 18.65 3.53
N VAL A 99 -10.80 18.61 2.72
CA VAL A 99 -9.58 17.83 2.98
C VAL A 99 -8.44 18.77 3.28
N THR A 100 -7.74 18.53 4.36
CA THR A 100 -6.45 19.16 4.65
C THR A 100 -5.33 18.17 4.30
N CYS A 101 -4.25 18.66 3.74
CA CYS A 101 -3.07 17.86 3.43
C CYS A 101 -1.84 18.60 3.96
N SER A 102 -1.02 17.89 4.72
CA SER A 102 0.25 18.38 5.21
C SER A 102 1.34 17.35 4.97
N GLU A 103 2.55 17.83 4.71
CA GLU A 103 3.70 16.99 4.42
C GLU A 103 4.86 17.41 5.33
N SER A 104 5.51 16.40 5.94
CA SER A 104 6.76 16.56 6.69
C SER A 104 7.87 15.72 6.04
N GLU A 105 9.03 15.67 6.66
CA GLU A 105 10.15 14.83 6.20
C GLU A 105 9.75 13.35 6.15
N ASP A 106 9.06 12.86 7.19
CA ASP A 106 8.79 11.43 7.38
C ASP A 106 7.40 10.99 6.94
N GLN A 107 6.43 11.91 6.86
CA GLN A 107 5.03 11.53 6.64
C GLN A 107 4.24 12.56 5.84
N ILE A 108 3.16 12.06 5.23
CA ILE A 108 2.09 12.86 4.64
C ILE A 108 0.83 12.58 5.45
N VAL A 109 0.14 13.63 5.85
CA VAL A 109 -1.11 13.52 6.62
C VAL A 109 -2.23 14.17 5.83
N MET A 110 -3.29 13.42 5.60
CA MET A 110 -4.51 13.91 4.96
C MET A 110 -5.67 13.72 5.93
N ALA A 111 -6.49 14.74 6.11
CA ALA A 111 -7.60 14.65 7.07
C ALA A 111 -8.88 15.30 6.53
N THR A 112 -10.00 14.68 6.90
CA THR A 112 -11.37 15.23 6.83
C THR A 112 -11.85 15.56 8.24
N GLY A 113 -13.13 15.90 8.39
CA GLY A 113 -13.77 16.03 9.71
C GLY A 113 -13.92 14.70 10.47
N CYS A 114 -13.83 13.56 9.78
CA CYS A 114 -14.13 12.23 10.34
C CYS A 114 -12.96 11.26 10.31
N MET A 115 -11.99 11.44 9.43
CA MET A 115 -10.89 10.49 9.22
C MET A 115 -9.56 11.20 9.03
N THR A 116 -8.49 10.54 9.44
CA THR A 116 -7.11 10.97 9.19
C THR A 116 -6.32 9.83 8.58
N ALA A 117 -5.84 10.00 7.36
CA ALA A 117 -4.91 9.10 6.70
C ALA A 117 -3.46 9.59 6.94
N VAL A 118 -2.62 8.70 7.40
CA VAL A 118 -1.19 8.95 7.65
C VAL A 118 -0.38 8.03 6.76
N ILE A 119 0.40 8.61 5.89
CA ILE A 119 1.31 7.90 4.99
C ILE A 119 2.73 8.11 5.50
N GLN A 120 3.34 7.05 6.01
CA GLN A 120 4.76 7.02 6.32
C GLN A 120 5.55 6.91 5.01
N LYS A 121 6.54 7.78 4.81
CA LYS A 121 7.26 7.87 3.55
C LYS A 121 8.31 6.78 3.35
N SER A 122 9.00 6.38 4.41
CA SER A 122 10.08 5.39 4.32
C SER A 122 10.32 4.69 5.67
N PRO A 123 10.14 3.35 5.75
CA PRO A 123 9.49 2.53 4.73
C PRO A 123 8.02 2.94 4.54
N TRP A 124 7.46 2.63 3.37
CA TRP A 124 6.04 2.91 3.10
C TRP A 124 5.12 2.23 4.11
N ASN A 125 4.19 2.98 4.63
CA ASN A 125 3.05 2.44 5.37
C ASN A 125 1.87 3.40 5.31
N LEU A 126 0.66 2.86 5.18
CA LEU A 126 -0.58 3.63 5.26
C LEU A 126 -1.35 3.19 6.50
N SER A 127 -1.78 4.16 7.28
CA SER A 127 -2.73 3.96 8.37
C SER A 127 -3.84 4.99 8.32
N VAL A 128 -5.01 4.60 8.81
CA VAL A 128 -6.18 5.48 8.87
C VAL A 128 -6.73 5.47 10.30
N LYS A 129 -7.05 6.66 10.79
CA LYS A 129 -7.65 6.88 12.11
C LYS A 129 -9.06 7.44 11.94
N ASN A 130 -9.95 7.08 12.84
CA ASN A 130 -11.25 7.70 12.96
C ASN A 130 -11.16 9.08 13.63
N ARG A 131 -12.32 9.73 13.83
CA ARG A 131 -12.43 11.04 14.47
C ARG A 131 -11.88 11.07 15.90
N ASP A 132 -11.97 9.95 16.61
CA ASP A 132 -11.51 9.82 17.99
C ASP A 132 -10.02 9.52 18.10
N GLY A 133 -9.33 9.40 16.97
CA GLY A 133 -7.92 9.12 16.87
C GLY A 133 -7.56 7.64 16.96
N GLU A 134 -8.55 6.75 16.99
CA GLU A 134 -8.35 5.31 16.97
C GLU A 134 -7.94 4.84 15.58
N VAL A 135 -6.98 3.94 15.51
CA VAL A 135 -6.54 3.33 14.25
C VAL A 135 -7.59 2.31 13.80
N ILE A 136 -8.29 2.62 12.71
CA ILE A 136 -9.30 1.75 12.10
C ILE A 136 -8.76 0.93 10.91
N TYR A 137 -7.61 1.31 10.39
CA TYR A 137 -6.92 0.60 9.33
C TYR A 137 -5.42 0.86 9.45
N ARG A 138 -4.61 -0.18 9.26
CA ARG A 138 -3.16 -0.06 9.18
C ARG A 138 -2.60 -1.18 8.31
N GLN A 139 -1.83 -0.82 7.31
CA GLN A 139 -1.08 -1.79 6.53
C GLN A 139 -0.10 -2.55 7.42
N PHE A 140 0.07 -3.83 7.12
CA PHE A 140 1.07 -4.64 7.80
C PHE A 140 2.45 -4.17 7.33
N GLY A 141 3.18 -3.54 8.24
CA GLY A 141 4.56 -3.14 7.99
C GLY A 141 5.48 -4.36 7.92
N ARG A 142 6.68 -4.15 7.43
CA ARG A 142 7.74 -5.14 7.52
C ARG A 142 7.94 -5.53 8.98
N ASP A 143 7.54 -6.73 9.34
CA ASP A 143 7.87 -7.28 10.65
C ASP A 143 9.26 -7.90 10.61
N CYS A 144 10.23 -7.15 11.12
CA CYS A 144 11.60 -7.63 11.28
C CYS A 144 11.78 -8.54 12.50
N HIS A 145 10.73 -8.79 13.28
CA HIS A 145 10.78 -9.61 14.50
C HIS A 145 10.13 -10.99 14.33
N SER A 146 9.57 -11.29 13.18
CA SER A 146 8.99 -12.61 12.93
C SER A 146 10.09 -13.67 12.78
N PHE A 147 9.96 -14.77 13.52
CA PHE A 147 10.80 -15.96 13.36
C PHE A 147 10.64 -16.63 11.99
N MET A 148 9.69 -16.20 11.20
CA MET A 148 9.44 -16.71 9.86
C MET A 148 9.76 -15.60 8.85
N PRO A 149 10.67 -15.82 7.92
CA PRO A 149 11.01 -14.83 6.89
C PRO A 149 9.88 -14.79 5.85
N TYR A 150 8.80 -14.12 6.19
CA TYR A 150 7.77 -13.76 5.22
C TYR A 150 8.04 -12.33 4.77
N GLU A 151 8.26 -12.14 3.49
CA GLU A 151 8.03 -10.83 2.92
C GLU A 151 6.53 -10.66 2.80
N ILE A 152 6.04 -9.73 3.56
CA ILE A 152 4.67 -9.26 3.47
C ILE A 152 4.75 -8.01 2.61
N CYS A 153 3.99 -8.01 1.53
CA CYS A 153 3.80 -6.84 0.71
C CYS A 153 2.74 -5.97 1.37
N PRO A 154 3.09 -4.86 2.02
CA PRO A 154 2.08 -3.98 2.60
C PRO A 154 1.11 -3.47 1.53
N MET A 155 1.62 -3.17 0.34
CA MET A 155 0.85 -2.84 -0.86
C MET A 155 1.71 -3.03 -2.09
N GLY A 156 1.17 -3.61 -3.16
CA GLY A 156 1.92 -3.83 -4.39
C GLY A 156 1.22 -4.72 -5.39
N PHE A 157 2.02 -5.34 -6.26
CA PHE A 157 1.57 -6.27 -7.27
C PHE A 157 2.31 -7.59 -7.17
N LEU A 158 1.60 -8.67 -7.47
CA LEU A 158 2.15 -10.01 -7.67
C LEU A 158 2.05 -10.36 -9.16
N PHE A 159 3.12 -10.85 -9.72
CA PHE A 159 3.19 -11.31 -11.11
C PHE A 159 3.45 -12.82 -11.10
N ASP A 160 2.56 -13.58 -11.70
CA ASP A 160 2.82 -14.99 -11.98
C ASP A 160 3.51 -15.10 -13.35
N ARG A 161 4.74 -15.59 -13.33
CA ARG A 161 5.55 -15.72 -14.55
C ARG A 161 5.03 -16.79 -15.50
N ASN A 162 4.28 -17.77 -15.00
CA ASN A 162 3.73 -18.85 -15.83
C ASN A 162 2.45 -18.42 -16.52
N THR A 163 1.48 -17.90 -15.78
CA THR A 163 0.18 -17.48 -16.32
C THR A 163 0.22 -16.10 -16.95
N LYS A 164 1.25 -15.29 -16.62
CA LYS A 164 1.37 -13.87 -16.98
C LYS A 164 0.29 -13.00 -16.34
N GLU A 165 -0.37 -13.50 -15.33
CA GLU A 165 -1.37 -12.77 -14.57
C GLU A 165 -0.72 -11.83 -13.56
N GLN A 166 -1.41 -10.73 -13.31
CA GLN A 166 -1.02 -9.73 -12.32
C GLN A 166 -2.15 -9.56 -11.32
N TYR A 167 -1.78 -9.59 -10.04
CA TYR A 167 -2.71 -9.44 -8.93
C TYR A 167 -2.30 -8.23 -8.11
N ALA A 168 -3.26 -7.39 -7.74
CA ALA A 168 -3.03 -6.41 -6.67
C ALA A 168 -2.98 -7.15 -5.33
N CYS A 169 -2.07 -6.74 -4.47
CA CYS A 169 -1.95 -7.33 -3.14
C CYS A 169 -1.81 -6.23 -2.08
N GLU A 170 -2.42 -6.50 -0.96
CA GLU A 170 -2.36 -5.67 0.23
C GLU A 170 -2.38 -6.54 1.47
N ALA A 171 -1.66 -6.14 2.49
CA ALA A 171 -1.68 -6.77 3.79
C ALA A 171 -1.96 -5.71 4.87
N ALA A 172 -2.99 -5.95 5.64
CA ALA A 172 -3.37 -5.09 6.74
C ALA A 172 -3.41 -5.87 8.06
N TRP A 173 -3.25 -5.15 9.16
CA TRP A 173 -3.52 -5.69 10.48
C TRP A 173 -5.02 -5.92 10.65
N SER A 174 -5.37 -7.09 11.15
CA SER A 174 -6.73 -7.46 11.53
C SER A 174 -6.77 -7.71 13.03
N ASP A 175 -7.84 -7.25 13.67
CA ASP A 175 -8.13 -7.65 15.03
C ASP A 175 -8.52 -9.13 15.03
N PRO A 176 -8.12 -9.94 16.05
CA PRO A 176 -8.52 -11.35 16.14
C PRO A 176 -10.03 -11.60 16.15
N TYR A 177 -10.81 -10.59 16.46
CA TYR A 177 -12.28 -10.66 16.50
C TYR A 177 -12.94 -9.96 15.31
N GLU A 178 -12.15 -9.49 14.35
CA GLU A 178 -12.66 -8.85 13.12
C GLU A 178 -13.21 -9.93 12.19
N GLU A 179 -14.44 -9.71 11.73
CA GLU A 179 -15.11 -10.58 10.78
C GLU A 179 -15.06 -9.95 9.38
N PHE A 180 -14.69 -10.74 8.39
CA PHE A 180 -14.61 -10.30 6.99
C PHE A 180 -15.82 -10.80 6.22
N TYR A 181 -16.52 -9.87 5.55
CA TYR A 181 -17.68 -10.16 4.72
C TYR A 181 -17.44 -9.71 3.29
N GLY A 182 -18.08 -10.39 2.33
CA GLY A 182 -18.12 -9.93 0.95
C GLY A 182 -16.80 -10.02 0.18
N LEU A 183 -15.93 -10.96 0.56
CA LEU A 183 -14.68 -11.19 -0.18
C LEU A 183 -14.89 -11.85 -1.55
N GLY A 184 -16.14 -12.07 -1.93
CA GLY A 184 -16.54 -12.71 -3.18
C GLY A 184 -16.18 -14.19 -3.17
N GLU A 185 -17.09 -15.05 -3.61
CA GLU A 185 -16.79 -16.41 -4.02
C GLU A 185 -16.61 -16.45 -5.54
#